data_ee01050a6cdbe77af60d085e76fcb3dd
#
_entry.id   ee01050a6cdbe77af60d085e76fcb3dd
#
_cell.length_a   1.000
_cell.length_b   1.000
_cell.length_c   1.000
_cell.angle_alpha   90.00
_cell.angle_beta   90.00
_cell.angle_gamma   90.00
#
_symmetry.space_group_name_H-M   'P 1'
#
loop_
_entity.id
_entity.type
_entity.pdbx_description
1 polymer ?
#
loop_
_entity_poly.entity_id
_entity_poly.type
_entity_poly.pdbx_seq_one_letter_code
_entity_poly.pdbx_strand_id
1 'polypeptide(L)'
;AYGTCTVTVTPGKYRMTKSAVLASDMTLDLTGVTLLNANAGKGNIFISPNRDRTGKDYTGYSALENCTLRGGTLDYAPGNTNGSCLLRLAHCKNVTVDGTAFLNNTDSHHAELAAGYNVRFVNCLFSGQTNQTESSAEALQIDILEKNRHFANFPAYDGTMNQKITVEDCTFQDLICGVGTRNAFAGRYQKGVTIRGNTFRRLQGTAIVCTNYVDAVIEKNTITTGGRGVAYYTVQNSGVTDVFTDAAARSLGKRNTDCGSRITDNTISVCQTAEMDKPRGMFLYGGKAAP
;
A
#
# COMPACT_ATOMS: atom_id res chain seq x y z
N ALA A 1 1.52 -23.66 20.64
CA ALA A 1 0.96 -22.76 19.64
C ALA A 1 -0.55 -22.86 19.74
N TYR A 2 -1.25 -21.77 20.00
CA TYR A 2 -2.69 -21.71 19.85
C TYR A 2 -2.95 -21.69 18.33
N GLY A 3 -3.89 -22.52 17.86
CA GLY A 3 -4.23 -22.58 16.44
C GLY A 3 -4.82 -21.23 15.92
N THR A 4 -5.01 -21.14 14.60
CA THR A 4 -5.69 -19.99 14.00
C THR A 4 -7.11 -19.86 14.52
N CYS A 5 -7.53 -18.64 14.88
CA CYS A 5 -8.90 -18.35 15.28
C CYS A 5 -9.64 -17.56 14.21
N THR A 6 -10.96 -17.73 14.12
CA THR A 6 -11.82 -16.86 13.33
C THR A 6 -12.64 -15.98 14.26
N VAL A 7 -12.56 -14.68 14.04
CA VAL A 7 -13.38 -13.68 14.72
C VAL A 7 -14.38 -13.14 13.70
N THR A 8 -15.65 -13.38 13.92
CA THR A 8 -16.74 -12.87 13.07
C THR A 8 -17.41 -11.69 13.75
N VAL A 9 -17.53 -10.59 13.02
CA VAL A 9 -18.28 -9.42 13.50
C VAL A 9 -19.72 -9.51 12.98
N THR A 10 -20.68 -9.28 13.85
CA THR A 10 -22.10 -9.25 13.45
C THR A 10 -22.31 -8.22 12.31
N PRO A 11 -23.02 -8.59 11.24
CA PRO A 11 -23.32 -7.64 10.17
C PRO A 11 -23.95 -6.35 10.67
N GLY A 12 -23.50 -5.21 10.14
CA GLY A 12 -23.97 -3.90 10.59
C GLY A 12 -23.00 -2.77 10.25
N LYS A 13 -23.35 -1.56 10.69
CA LYS A 13 -22.55 -0.36 10.46
C LYS A 13 -22.05 0.19 11.80
N TYR A 14 -20.73 0.29 11.93
CA TYR A 14 -20.05 0.66 13.18
C TYR A 14 -19.13 1.86 12.97
N ARG A 15 -19.04 2.71 13.99
CA ARG A 15 -18.11 3.85 14.01
C ARG A 15 -16.86 3.50 14.82
N MET A 16 -15.71 3.59 14.19
CA MET A 16 -14.41 3.35 14.80
C MET A 16 -13.82 4.67 15.27
N THR A 17 -13.81 4.92 16.56
CA THR A 17 -13.25 6.14 17.19
C THR A 17 -11.80 5.98 17.61
N LYS A 18 -11.26 4.77 17.52
CA LYS A 18 -9.85 4.41 17.75
C LYS A 18 -9.46 3.32 16.77
N SER A 19 -8.17 3.26 16.45
CA SER A 19 -7.62 2.17 15.64
C SER A 19 -7.69 0.85 16.40
N ALA A 20 -8.11 -0.21 15.71
CA ALA A 20 -7.98 -1.56 16.21
C ALA A 20 -6.64 -2.16 15.74
N VAL A 21 -5.96 -2.85 16.65
CA VAL A 21 -4.71 -3.55 16.34
C VAL A 21 -5.05 -4.98 15.93
N LEU A 22 -4.59 -5.38 14.74
CA LEU A 22 -4.74 -6.75 14.25
C LEU A 22 -3.89 -7.73 15.06
N ALA A 23 -4.32 -8.98 15.16
CA ALA A 23 -3.60 -10.03 15.86
C ALA A 23 -3.09 -11.11 14.89
N SER A 24 -1.98 -11.72 15.24
CA SER A 24 -1.45 -12.87 14.51
C SER A 24 -2.33 -14.12 14.66
N ASP A 25 -2.22 -15.03 13.71
CA ASP A 25 -2.93 -16.31 13.67
C ASP A 25 -4.46 -16.13 13.72
N MET A 26 -4.99 -15.12 13.03
CA MET A 26 -6.40 -14.74 13.07
C MET A 26 -6.98 -14.55 11.66
N THR A 27 -8.22 -15.01 11.50
CA THR A 27 -9.11 -14.52 10.43
C THR A 27 -10.14 -13.58 11.06
N LEU A 28 -10.15 -12.30 10.62
CA LEU A 28 -11.19 -11.35 10.96
C LEU A 28 -12.20 -11.30 9.81
N ASP A 29 -13.38 -11.86 10.05
CA ASP A 29 -14.47 -11.90 9.07
C ASP A 29 -15.41 -10.73 9.28
N LEU A 30 -15.43 -9.82 8.31
CA LEU A 30 -16.24 -8.61 8.28
C LEU A 30 -17.37 -8.71 7.23
N THR A 31 -17.76 -9.89 6.80
CA THR A 31 -18.84 -10.08 5.83
C THR A 31 -20.11 -9.37 6.29
N GLY A 32 -20.64 -8.46 5.48
CA GLY A 32 -21.82 -7.65 5.81
C GLY A 32 -21.58 -6.51 6.81
N VAL A 33 -20.33 -6.24 7.17
CA VAL A 33 -19.94 -5.18 8.12
C VAL A 33 -19.45 -3.93 7.37
N THR A 34 -19.87 -2.76 7.81
CA THR A 34 -19.29 -1.48 7.42
C THR A 34 -18.66 -0.81 8.63
N LEU A 35 -17.35 -0.52 8.55
CA LEU A 35 -16.62 0.21 9.57
C LEU A 35 -16.35 1.63 9.06
N LEU A 36 -16.86 2.62 9.79
CA LEU A 36 -16.63 4.04 9.50
C LEU A 36 -15.44 4.55 10.31
N ASN A 37 -14.44 5.08 9.65
CA ASN A 37 -13.34 5.77 10.34
C ASN A 37 -13.81 7.10 10.90
N ALA A 38 -14.09 7.13 12.17
CA ALA A 38 -14.55 8.29 12.93
C ALA A 38 -13.53 8.73 14.02
N ASN A 39 -12.24 8.39 13.82
CA ASN A 39 -11.17 8.85 14.69
C ASN A 39 -11.04 10.38 14.62
N ALA A 40 -10.97 11.03 15.78
CA ALA A 40 -10.82 12.48 15.87
C ALA A 40 -9.42 12.98 15.52
N GLY A 41 -8.42 12.10 15.50
CA GLY A 41 -7.03 12.38 15.11
C GLY A 41 -6.62 11.55 13.89
N LYS A 42 -5.33 11.47 13.61
CA LYS A 42 -4.78 10.67 12.50
C LYS A 42 -4.83 9.16 12.79
N GLY A 43 -6.01 8.63 13.04
CA GLY A 43 -6.23 7.21 13.36
C GLY A 43 -6.74 6.41 12.16
N ASN A 44 -6.26 5.20 12.04
CA ASN A 44 -6.69 4.22 11.05
C ASN A 44 -7.91 3.41 11.56
N ILE A 45 -8.56 2.62 10.73
CA ILE A 45 -9.48 1.58 11.21
C ILE A 45 -8.66 0.43 11.77
N PHE A 46 -7.73 -0.11 10.98
CA PHE A 46 -6.87 -1.19 11.41
C PHE A 46 -5.40 -0.85 11.24
N ILE A 47 -4.58 -1.32 12.18
CA ILE A 47 -3.13 -1.27 12.13
C ILE A 47 -2.52 -2.62 12.54
N SER A 48 -1.34 -2.95 12.02
CA SER A 48 -0.53 -4.02 12.62
C SER A 48 0.05 -3.56 13.97
N PRO A 49 0.44 -4.49 14.87
CA PRO A 49 1.13 -4.12 16.10
C PRO A 49 2.44 -3.37 15.82
N ASN A 50 2.79 -2.42 16.68
CA ASN A 50 4.06 -1.69 16.57
C ASN A 50 5.09 -2.12 17.62
N ARG A 51 4.62 -2.64 18.76
CA ARG A 51 5.45 -3.10 19.88
C ARG A 51 4.90 -4.40 20.45
N ASP A 52 5.79 -5.23 20.94
CA ASP A 52 5.44 -6.42 21.68
C ASP A 52 4.94 -6.10 23.12
N ARG A 53 4.59 -7.13 23.87
CA ARG A 53 4.08 -6.96 25.26
C ARG A 53 5.13 -6.43 26.23
N THR A 54 6.41 -6.45 25.87
CA THR A 54 7.50 -5.89 26.68
C THR A 54 7.80 -4.45 26.34
N GLY A 55 7.14 -3.89 25.32
CA GLY A 55 7.37 -2.55 24.80
C GLY A 55 8.49 -2.45 23.77
N LYS A 56 9.05 -3.58 23.33
CA LYS A 56 10.08 -3.64 22.29
C LYS A 56 9.45 -3.46 20.92
N ASP A 57 10.05 -2.63 20.09
CA ASP A 57 9.63 -2.39 18.73
C ASP A 57 9.78 -3.64 17.87
N TYR A 58 8.76 -3.94 17.04
CA TYR A 58 8.85 -4.98 16.03
C TYR A 58 9.78 -4.56 14.89
N THR A 59 10.52 -5.51 14.34
CA THR A 59 11.46 -5.33 13.22
C THR A 59 11.29 -6.46 12.20
N GLY A 60 11.85 -6.31 11.02
CA GLY A 60 11.73 -7.33 9.97
C GLY A 60 10.26 -7.59 9.61
N TYR A 61 9.82 -8.82 9.77
CA TYR A 61 8.45 -9.27 9.47
C TYR A 61 7.76 -9.87 10.71
N SER A 62 8.00 -9.34 11.90
CA SER A 62 7.66 -10.02 13.17
C SER A 62 6.43 -9.45 13.90
N ALA A 63 5.81 -8.38 13.40
CA ALA A 63 4.73 -7.71 14.10
C ALA A 63 3.38 -8.43 13.94
N LEU A 64 3.04 -8.81 12.71
CA LEU A 64 1.77 -9.45 12.38
C LEU A 64 2.02 -10.64 11.48
N GLU A 65 1.57 -11.82 11.88
CA GLU A 65 1.80 -13.05 11.15
C GLU A 65 0.50 -13.83 10.93
N ASN A 66 0.33 -14.45 9.76
CA ASN A 66 -0.78 -15.37 9.46
C ASN A 66 -2.15 -14.73 9.75
N CYS A 67 -2.38 -13.52 9.25
CA CYS A 67 -3.62 -12.78 9.48
C CYS A 67 -4.42 -12.66 8.19
N THR A 68 -5.72 -12.93 8.26
CA THR A 68 -6.65 -12.69 7.15
C THR A 68 -7.71 -11.68 7.55
N LEU A 69 -7.85 -10.61 6.76
CA LEU A 69 -8.98 -9.70 6.79
C LEU A 69 -9.90 -10.08 5.62
N ARG A 70 -11.12 -10.50 5.92
CA ARG A 70 -12.06 -11.00 4.92
C ARG A 70 -13.30 -10.13 4.84
N GLY A 71 -13.65 -9.73 3.62
CA GLY A 71 -14.90 -9.03 3.33
C GLY A 71 -15.01 -7.65 3.99
N GLY A 72 -16.21 -7.16 4.08
CA GLY A 72 -16.56 -5.90 4.74
C GLY A 72 -16.20 -4.64 3.95
N THR A 73 -16.61 -3.51 4.52
CA THR A 73 -16.33 -2.18 3.99
C THR A 73 -15.60 -1.35 5.04
N LEU A 74 -14.45 -0.81 4.70
CA LEU A 74 -13.74 0.20 5.46
C LEU A 74 -13.99 1.55 4.77
N ASP A 75 -14.69 2.45 5.45
CA ASP A 75 -15.13 3.72 4.88
C ASP A 75 -14.59 4.88 5.71
N TYR A 76 -14.15 5.91 5.03
CA TYR A 76 -13.54 7.08 5.67
C TYR A 76 -14.53 7.99 6.39
N ALA A 77 -15.76 7.64 6.51
CA ALA A 77 -16.87 8.41 7.10
C ALA A 77 -17.04 9.84 6.52
N PRO A 78 -18.21 10.23 6.08
CA PRO A 78 -18.44 11.56 5.53
C PRO A 78 -18.00 12.66 6.50
N GLY A 79 -17.25 13.64 5.99
CA GLY A 79 -16.76 14.76 6.77
C GLY A 79 -15.51 14.50 7.61
N ASN A 80 -14.96 13.29 7.58
CA ASN A 80 -13.67 13.02 8.22
C ASN A 80 -12.54 13.50 7.28
N THR A 81 -11.70 14.40 7.76
CA THR A 81 -10.59 15.00 7.02
C THR A 81 -9.26 14.79 7.76
N ASN A 82 -9.14 13.71 8.54
CA ASN A 82 -7.96 13.53 9.40
C ASN A 82 -6.66 13.14 8.65
N GLY A 83 -6.72 12.92 7.33
CA GLY A 83 -5.54 12.62 6.50
C GLY A 83 -4.85 11.30 6.85
N SER A 84 -5.61 10.28 7.24
CA SER A 84 -5.10 8.98 7.65
C SER A 84 -5.57 7.88 6.68
N CYS A 85 -4.85 6.78 6.55
CA CYS A 85 -5.33 5.63 5.78
C CYS A 85 -6.33 4.76 6.58
N LEU A 86 -7.06 3.89 5.89
CA LEU A 86 -8.02 2.99 6.54
C LEU A 86 -7.33 1.77 7.14
N LEU A 87 -6.34 1.22 6.42
CA LEU A 87 -5.54 0.08 6.84
C LEU A 87 -4.05 0.42 6.77
N ARG A 88 -3.30 0.17 7.84
CA ARG A 88 -1.85 0.33 7.85
C ARG A 88 -1.15 -0.92 8.34
N LEU A 89 -0.35 -1.53 7.47
CA LEU A 89 0.39 -2.75 7.74
C LEU A 89 1.89 -2.47 7.71
N ALA A 90 2.58 -2.86 8.78
CA ALA A 90 4.03 -2.81 8.82
C ALA A 90 4.61 -4.03 9.54
N HIS A 91 5.83 -4.43 9.18
CA HIS A 91 6.56 -5.56 9.77
C HIS A 91 5.73 -6.86 9.80
N CYS A 92 5.06 -7.18 8.70
CA CYS A 92 4.11 -8.29 8.66
C CYS A 92 4.50 -9.38 7.66
N LYS A 93 4.01 -10.61 7.90
CA LYS A 93 4.16 -11.72 6.96
C LYS A 93 2.91 -12.60 6.89
N ASN A 94 2.68 -13.21 5.73
CA ASN A 94 1.53 -14.09 5.47
C ASN A 94 0.21 -13.40 5.83
N VAL A 95 0.01 -12.17 5.32
CA VAL A 95 -1.23 -11.42 5.54
C VAL A 95 -2.05 -11.42 4.25
N THR A 96 -3.34 -11.71 4.37
CA THR A 96 -4.28 -11.66 3.25
C THR A 96 -5.42 -10.68 3.56
N VAL A 97 -5.69 -9.79 2.62
CA VAL A 97 -6.88 -8.93 2.59
C VAL A 97 -7.72 -9.39 1.41
N ASP A 98 -8.88 -9.98 1.66
CA ASP A 98 -9.69 -10.64 0.66
C ASP A 98 -11.12 -10.08 0.65
N GLY A 99 -11.55 -9.58 -0.51
CA GLY A 99 -12.91 -9.10 -0.73
C GLY A 99 -13.31 -7.85 0.07
N THR A 100 -12.34 -7.09 0.58
CA THR A 100 -12.60 -5.88 1.37
C THR A 100 -12.77 -4.67 0.46
N ALA A 101 -13.79 -3.85 0.73
CA ALA A 101 -13.99 -2.56 0.08
C ALA A 101 -13.37 -1.43 0.94
N PHE A 102 -12.53 -0.61 0.30
CA PHE A 102 -11.93 0.60 0.88
C PHE A 102 -12.54 1.82 0.20
N LEU A 103 -13.26 2.64 0.95
CA LEU A 103 -14.07 3.71 0.38
C LEU A 103 -13.73 5.11 0.91
N ASN A 104 -13.88 6.10 0.02
CA ASN A 104 -14.02 7.53 0.33
C ASN A 104 -12.83 8.16 1.08
N ASN A 105 -11.62 7.82 0.74
CA ASN A 105 -10.46 8.44 1.39
C ASN A 105 -10.32 9.93 1.01
N THR A 106 -9.82 10.71 1.97
CA THR A 106 -9.56 12.15 1.83
C THR A 106 -8.12 12.45 2.23
N ASP A 107 -7.34 13.03 1.34
CA ASP A 107 -5.95 13.47 1.56
C ASP A 107 -4.97 12.38 2.06
N SER A 108 -5.20 11.10 1.75
CA SER A 108 -4.32 10.02 2.14
C SER A 108 -4.50 8.78 1.25
N HIS A 109 -3.93 7.67 1.67
CA HIS A 109 -4.06 6.36 1.04
C HIS A 109 -5.24 5.58 1.64
N HIS A 110 -5.85 4.68 0.88
CA HIS A 110 -6.82 3.74 1.46
C HIS A 110 -6.10 2.69 2.31
N ALA A 111 -5.00 2.15 1.80
CA ALA A 111 -4.15 1.22 2.52
C ALA A 111 -2.66 1.53 2.31
N GLU A 112 -1.88 1.33 3.36
CA GLU A 112 -0.41 1.45 3.34
C GLU A 112 0.23 0.14 3.81
N LEU A 113 1.27 -0.28 3.11
CA LEU A 113 2.07 -1.46 3.41
C LEU A 113 3.55 -1.13 3.40
N ALA A 114 4.28 -1.50 4.46
CA ALA A 114 5.73 -1.47 4.50
C ALA A 114 6.29 -2.66 5.28
N ALA A 115 7.52 -3.09 4.96
CA ALA A 115 8.13 -4.26 5.58
C ALA A 115 7.19 -5.49 5.58
N GLY A 116 6.57 -5.78 4.44
CA GLY A 116 5.68 -6.90 4.24
C GLY A 116 6.36 -8.07 3.53
N TYR A 117 6.09 -9.29 3.99
CA TYR A 117 6.51 -10.51 3.33
C TYR A 117 5.31 -11.41 3.06
N ASN A 118 5.10 -11.81 1.80
CA ASN A 118 3.95 -12.61 1.40
C ASN A 118 2.62 -11.98 1.86
N VAL A 119 2.37 -10.74 1.39
CA VAL A 119 1.12 -10.01 1.65
C VAL A 119 0.29 -9.97 0.39
N ARG A 120 -1.01 -10.25 0.52
CA ARG A 120 -1.93 -10.33 -0.60
C ARG A 120 -3.14 -9.43 -0.41
N PHE A 121 -3.44 -8.65 -1.42
CA PHE A 121 -4.71 -7.95 -1.60
C PHE A 121 -5.42 -8.62 -2.78
N VAL A 122 -6.53 -9.29 -2.53
CA VAL A 122 -7.26 -10.05 -3.56
C VAL A 122 -8.74 -9.71 -3.54
N ASN A 123 -9.37 -9.63 -4.70
CA ASN A 123 -10.79 -9.30 -4.85
C ASN A 123 -11.23 -8.00 -4.16
N CYS A 124 -10.32 -7.06 -3.90
CA CYS A 124 -10.60 -5.84 -3.16
C CYS A 124 -11.15 -4.73 -4.06
N LEU A 125 -11.94 -3.84 -3.47
CA LEU A 125 -12.36 -2.60 -4.11
C LEU A 125 -11.68 -1.41 -3.42
N PHE A 126 -11.01 -0.56 -4.19
CA PHE A 126 -10.51 0.74 -3.77
C PHE A 126 -11.27 1.82 -4.54
N SER A 127 -12.02 2.67 -3.87
CA SER A 127 -12.90 3.62 -4.54
C SER A 127 -13.06 4.94 -3.79
N GLY A 128 -13.01 6.02 -4.55
CA GLY A 128 -13.30 7.36 -4.05
C GLY A 128 -12.13 8.00 -3.31
N GLN A 129 -11.48 8.93 -3.97
CA GLN A 129 -10.54 9.86 -3.34
C GLN A 129 -11.03 11.28 -3.60
N THR A 130 -11.27 12.05 -2.54
CA THR A 130 -11.74 13.44 -2.60
C THR A 130 -10.77 14.37 -1.89
N ASN A 131 -10.78 15.66 -2.27
CA ASN A 131 -9.95 16.72 -1.67
C ASN A 131 -8.44 16.43 -1.71
N GLN A 132 -7.97 15.92 -2.82
CA GLN A 132 -6.55 15.63 -2.97
C GLN A 132 -5.77 16.92 -3.23
N THR A 133 -5.01 17.33 -2.24
CA THR A 133 -3.97 18.33 -2.41
C THR A 133 -2.71 17.72 -3.02
N GLU A 134 -2.58 16.40 -2.95
CA GLU A 134 -1.45 15.65 -3.51
C GLU A 134 -1.84 14.92 -4.79
N SER A 135 -1.29 15.35 -5.91
CA SER A 135 -1.55 14.76 -7.23
C SER A 135 -1.02 13.33 -7.45
N SER A 136 -0.46 12.70 -6.43
CA SER A 136 0.23 11.40 -6.54
C SER A 136 -0.11 10.42 -5.42
N ALA A 137 -1.22 10.61 -4.70
CA ALA A 137 -1.61 9.68 -3.63
C ALA A 137 -2.13 8.37 -4.22
N GLU A 138 -1.38 7.30 -4.02
CA GLU A 138 -1.77 5.94 -4.38
C GLU A 138 -2.86 5.43 -3.43
N ALA A 139 -3.88 4.75 -3.96
CA ALA A 139 -4.89 4.13 -3.12
C ALA A 139 -4.29 2.99 -2.26
N LEU A 140 -3.43 2.17 -2.86
CA LEU A 140 -2.61 1.20 -2.15
C LEU A 140 -1.14 1.60 -2.27
N GLN A 141 -0.57 2.13 -1.19
CA GLN A 141 0.84 2.50 -1.11
C GLN A 141 1.69 1.34 -0.59
N ILE A 142 2.78 1.02 -1.29
CA ILE A 142 3.75 -0.02 -0.93
C ILE A 142 5.12 0.65 -0.80
N ASP A 143 5.51 0.99 0.42
CA ASP A 143 6.69 1.82 0.68
C ASP A 143 7.75 1.16 1.54
N ILE A 144 8.86 1.84 1.72
CA ILE A 144 9.88 1.53 2.73
C ILE A 144 9.62 2.42 3.95
N LEU A 145 9.62 1.84 5.13
CA LEU A 145 9.50 2.59 6.39
C LEU A 145 10.66 3.59 6.54
N GLU A 146 10.32 4.85 6.80
CA GLU A 146 11.30 5.88 7.12
C GLU A 146 10.85 6.76 8.30
N LYS A 147 11.82 7.30 9.01
CA LYS A 147 11.59 8.23 10.11
C LYS A 147 11.01 9.56 9.59
N ASN A 148 10.03 10.09 10.29
CA ASN A 148 9.45 11.43 10.12
C ASN A 148 8.46 11.65 8.97
N ARG A 149 8.21 10.70 8.10
CA ARG A 149 7.26 10.89 6.99
C ARG A 149 6.13 9.88 6.96
N HIS A 150 6.49 8.60 6.90
CA HIS A 150 5.55 7.52 6.67
C HIS A 150 5.56 6.57 7.84
N PHE A 151 4.39 6.04 8.20
CA PHE A 151 4.27 5.06 9.28
C PHE A 151 4.72 5.58 10.66
N ALA A 152 4.35 6.81 11.03
CA ALA A 152 4.76 7.45 12.28
C ALA A 152 4.48 6.62 13.55
N ASN A 153 3.56 5.65 13.49
CA ASN A 153 3.21 4.76 14.59
C ASN A 153 4.13 3.52 14.70
N PHE A 154 5.08 3.36 13.78
CA PHE A 154 5.99 2.21 13.73
C PHE A 154 7.42 2.69 13.89
N PRO A 155 7.97 2.67 15.10
CA PRO A 155 9.26 3.33 15.41
C PRO A 155 10.49 2.58 14.89
N ALA A 156 10.37 1.34 14.46
CA ALA A 156 11.50 0.59 13.89
C ALA A 156 11.64 0.87 12.39
N TYR A 157 12.50 1.83 12.07
CA TYR A 157 12.85 2.16 10.68
C TYR A 157 14.12 1.40 10.29
N ASP A 158 14.01 0.08 10.19
CA ASP A 158 15.13 -0.84 9.99
C ASP A 158 15.49 -1.07 8.51
N GLY A 159 14.78 -0.40 7.60
CA GLY A 159 14.99 -0.54 6.16
C GLY A 159 14.55 -1.89 5.59
N THR A 160 13.71 -2.63 6.29
CA THR A 160 13.14 -3.90 5.79
C THR A 160 12.34 -3.67 4.51
N MET A 161 12.65 -4.46 3.47
CA MET A 161 12.03 -4.35 2.16
C MET A 161 10.74 -5.16 2.09
N ASN A 162 9.77 -4.73 1.27
CA ASN A 162 8.65 -5.58 0.92
C ASN A 162 9.08 -6.71 -0.03
N GLN A 163 8.57 -7.91 0.19
CA GLN A 163 8.84 -9.07 -0.63
C GLN A 163 7.60 -9.92 -0.85
N LYS A 164 7.41 -10.43 -2.08
CA LYS A 164 6.27 -11.30 -2.45
C LYS A 164 4.92 -10.64 -2.15
N ILE A 165 4.72 -9.44 -2.65
CA ILE A 165 3.44 -8.73 -2.51
C ILE A 165 2.58 -9.05 -3.73
N THR A 166 1.32 -9.41 -3.51
CA THR A 166 0.35 -9.71 -4.57
C THR A 166 -0.84 -8.77 -4.50
N VAL A 167 -1.18 -8.15 -5.62
CA VAL A 167 -2.41 -7.38 -5.83
C VAL A 167 -3.12 -8.02 -7.02
N GLU A 168 -4.22 -8.72 -6.76
CA GLU A 168 -4.85 -9.58 -7.75
C GLU A 168 -6.36 -9.43 -7.75
N ASP A 169 -6.96 -9.38 -8.95
CA ASP A 169 -8.40 -9.33 -9.18
C ASP A 169 -9.11 -8.20 -8.41
N CYS A 170 -8.39 -7.10 -8.16
CA CYS A 170 -8.89 -5.92 -7.48
C CYS A 170 -9.44 -4.89 -8.46
N THR A 171 -10.35 -4.04 -7.98
CA THR A 171 -10.85 -2.88 -8.71
C THR A 171 -10.38 -1.60 -8.04
N PHE A 172 -9.78 -0.71 -8.84
CA PHE A 172 -9.35 0.64 -8.46
C PHE A 172 -10.13 1.64 -9.30
N GLN A 173 -10.98 2.45 -8.66
CA GLN A 173 -11.85 3.37 -9.39
C GLN A 173 -12.06 4.70 -8.69
N ASP A 174 -12.24 5.77 -9.47
CA ASP A 174 -12.52 7.12 -8.94
C ASP A 174 -11.41 7.59 -7.99
N LEU A 175 -10.16 7.43 -8.42
CA LEU A 175 -8.95 7.65 -7.63
C LEU A 175 -7.99 8.59 -8.35
N ILE A 176 -7.02 9.12 -7.61
CA ILE A 176 -5.89 9.84 -8.22
C ILE A 176 -4.91 8.82 -8.78
N CYS A 177 -4.35 7.96 -7.95
CA CYS A 177 -3.47 6.88 -8.36
C CYS A 177 -3.96 5.53 -7.82
N GLY A 178 -3.60 4.45 -8.49
CA GLY A 178 -4.02 3.10 -8.07
C GLY A 178 -3.06 2.50 -7.05
N VAL A 179 -2.07 1.74 -7.51
CA VAL A 179 -1.08 1.04 -6.68
C VAL A 179 0.30 1.63 -6.91
N GLY A 180 1.09 1.83 -5.86
CA GLY A 180 2.46 2.24 -6.12
C GLY A 180 3.35 2.44 -4.93
N THR A 181 4.58 2.84 -5.26
CA THR A 181 5.64 3.20 -4.32
C THR A 181 6.09 4.61 -4.59
N ARG A 182 5.98 5.46 -3.58
CA ARG A 182 6.51 6.82 -3.60
C ARG A 182 7.87 6.89 -2.91
N ASN A 183 7.97 6.26 -1.76
CA ASN A 183 9.15 6.32 -0.91
C ASN A 183 10.10 5.16 -1.19
N ALA A 184 11.19 5.46 -1.90
CA ALA A 184 12.14 4.47 -2.35
C ALA A 184 13.59 4.98 -2.25
N PHE A 185 14.49 4.06 -1.91
CA PHE A 185 15.91 4.34 -1.71
C PHE A 185 16.75 3.40 -2.58
N ALA A 186 17.89 3.88 -3.08
CA ALA A 186 18.82 3.03 -3.81
C ALA A 186 19.29 1.86 -2.93
N GLY A 187 19.27 0.64 -3.48
CA GLY A 187 19.60 -0.56 -2.71
C GLY A 187 18.48 -1.08 -1.80
N ARG A 188 17.30 -0.44 -1.82
CA ARG A 188 16.09 -0.93 -1.17
C ARG A 188 15.01 -1.14 -2.21
N TYR A 189 14.47 -2.35 -2.28
CA TYR A 189 13.61 -2.80 -3.36
C TYR A 189 12.25 -3.25 -2.88
N GLN A 190 11.26 -3.13 -3.75
CA GLN A 190 10.01 -3.85 -3.66
C GLN A 190 10.22 -5.14 -4.48
N LYS A 191 10.47 -6.29 -3.83
CA LYS A 191 10.92 -7.50 -4.48
C LYS A 191 9.80 -8.51 -4.73
N GLY A 192 9.68 -9.00 -5.98
CA GLY A 192 8.69 -10.03 -6.33
C GLY A 192 7.26 -9.54 -6.16
N VAL A 193 6.97 -8.30 -6.56
CA VAL A 193 5.61 -7.74 -6.53
C VAL A 193 4.85 -8.22 -7.75
N THR A 194 3.66 -8.80 -7.53
CA THR A 194 2.74 -9.22 -8.59
C THR A 194 1.50 -8.32 -8.58
N ILE A 195 1.21 -7.67 -9.71
CA ILE A 195 0.00 -6.87 -9.92
C ILE A 195 -0.69 -7.45 -11.13
N ARG A 196 -1.77 -8.26 -10.91
CA ARG A 196 -2.35 -9.09 -11.96
C ARG A 196 -3.88 -9.08 -11.95
N GLY A 197 -4.49 -9.08 -13.15
CA GLY A 197 -5.93 -9.25 -13.32
C GLY A 197 -6.77 -8.09 -12.77
N ASN A 198 -6.15 -6.94 -12.44
CA ASN A 198 -6.86 -5.83 -11.83
C ASN A 198 -7.54 -4.94 -12.86
N THR A 199 -8.61 -4.29 -12.44
CA THR A 199 -9.31 -3.26 -13.21
C THR A 199 -9.04 -1.88 -12.62
N PHE A 200 -8.45 -0.98 -13.42
CA PHE A 200 -8.25 0.43 -13.06
C PHE A 200 -9.12 1.28 -13.96
N ARG A 201 -10.01 2.08 -13.39
CA ARG A 201 -10.93 2.92 -14.16
C ARG A 201 -11.19 4.27 -13.53
N ARG A 202 -11.32 5.29 -14.38
CA ARG A 202 -11.57 6.68 -13.96
C ARG A 202 -10.52 7.19 -12.96
N LEU A 203 -9.24 6.87 -13.23
CA LEU A 203 -8.13 7.43 -12.48
C LEU A 203 -7.69 8.75 -13.12
N GLN A 204 -7.34 9.72 -12.29
CA GLN A 204 -6.83 11.02 -12.75
C GLN A 204 -5.35 10.94 -13.09
N GLY A 205 -4.56 10.23 -12.29
CA GLY A 205 -3.11 10.12 -12.40
C GLY A 205 -2.63 8.73 -12.86
N THR A 206 -1.54 8.25 -12.28
CA THR A 206 -0.90 7.01 -12.68
C THR A 206 -1.61 5.79 -12.07
N ALA A 207 -1.94 4.79 -12.88
CA ALA A 207 -2.60 3.59 -12.37
C ALA A 207 -1.63 2.71 -11.54
N ILE A 208 -0.41 2.47 -12.04
CA ILE A 208 0.59 1.64 -11.37
C ILE A 208 1.94 2.37 -11.36
N VAL A 209 2.48 2.63 -10.16
CA VAL A 209 3.78 3.31 -9.96
C VAL A 209 4.80 2.34 -9.37
N CYS A 210 5.72 1.86 -10.18
CA CYS A 210 6.77 0.92 -9.77
C CYS A 210 8.07 1.67 -9.52
N THR A 211 8.36 2.05 -8.29
CA THR A 211 9.64 2.64 -7.93
C THR A 211 10.52 1.63 -7.22
N ASN A 212 11.68 1.32 -7.79
CA ASN A 212 12.61 0.28 -7.32
C ASN A 212 11.99 -1.12 -7.20
N TYR A 213 11.11 -1.49 -8.12
CA TYR A 213 10.60 -2.86 -8.18
C TYR A 213 11.66 -3.78 -8.80
N VAL A 214 11.80 -4.98 -8.25
CA VAL A 214 12.73 -6.03 -8.71
C VAL A 214 11.97 -7.35 -8.76
N ASP A 215 12.17 -8.12 -9.82
CA ASP A 215 11.46 -9.38 -10.07
C ASP A 215 9.93 -9.21 -10.03
N ALA A 216 9.43 -8.06 -10.48
CA ALA A 216 8.01 -7.78 -10.48
C ALA A 216 7.30 -8.34 -11.72
N VAL A 217 6.03 -8.70 -11.54
CA VAL A 217 5.13 -9.16 -12.60
C VAL A 217 3.90 -8.27 -12.64
N ILE A 218 3.72 -7.55 -13.75
CA ILE A 218 2.57 -6.66 -13.98
C ILE A 218 1.87 -7.15 -15.23
N GLU A 219 0.79 -7.89 -15.05
CA GLU A 219 0.17 -8.59 -16.18
C GLU A 219 -1.34 -8.64 -16.12
N LYS A 220 -1.98 -8.73 -17.29
CA LYS A 220 -3.42 -8.95 -17.46
C LYS A 220 -4.30 -7.91 -16.76
N ASN A 221 -3.78 -6.69 -16.56
CA ASN A 221 -4.56 -5.60 -16.00
C ASN A 221 -5.32 -4.86 -17.12
N THR A 222 -6.53 -4.41 -16.80
CA THR A 222 -7.29 -3.51 -17.65
C THR A 222 -7.25 -2.11 -17.04
N ILE A 223 -6.64 -1.15 -17.76
CA ILE A 223 -6.34 0.18 -17.24
C ILE A 223 -6.99 1.24 -18.10
N THR A 224 -7.81 2.10 -17.48
CA THR A 224 -8.33 3.35 -18.08
C THR A 224 -7.99 4.51 -17.14
N THR A 225 -7.12 5.43 -17.58
CA THR A 225 -6.60 6.50 -16.75
C THR A 225 -6.42 7.81 -17.53
N GLY A 226 -6.48 8.93 -16.82
CA GLY A 226 -6.13 10.25 -17.36
C GLY A 226 -4.63 10.53 -17.38
N GLY A 227 -3.83 9.75 -16.62
CA GLY A 227 -2.39 9.94 -16.50
C GLY A 227 -1.57 8.86 -17.21
N ARG A 228 -0.81 8.08 -16.44
CA ARG A 228 0.01 6.99 -16.96
C ARG A 228 -0.60 5.65 -16.62
N GLY A 229 -0.57 4.70 -17.55
CA GLY A 229 -0.98 3.32 -17.27
C GLY A 229 -0.01 2.68 -16.27
N VAL A 230 1.25 2.48 -16.68
CA VAL A 230 2.32 1.97 -15.82
C VAL A 230 3.50 2.93 -15.88
N ALA A 231 3.99 3.36 -14.74
CA ALA A 231 5.23 4.12 -14.60
C ALA A 231 6.26 3.31 -13.83
N TYR A 232 7.42 3.09 -14.41
CA TYR A 232 8.50 2.32 -13.82
C TYR A 232 9.75 3.18 -13.63
N TYR A 233 10.23 3.25 -12.39
CA TYR A 233 11.38 4.07 -12.02
C TYR A 233 12.44 3.23 -11.29
N THR A 234 13.71 3.57 -11.52
CA THR A 234 14.80 3.14 -10.64
C THR A 234 15.43 4.35 -9.97
N VAL A 235 15.64 4.29 -8.66
CA VAL A 235 16.33 5.34 -7.91
C VAL A 235 17.83 5.24 -8.14
N GLN A 236 18.52 6.36 -8.38
CA GLN A 236 19.95 6.35 -8.71
C GLN A 236 20.81 6.01 -7.50
N ASN A 237 21.07 6.96 -6.66
CA ASN A 237 21.89 6.81 -5.46
C ASN A 237 21.24 7.62 -4.34
N SER A 238 21.19 7.08 -3.18
CA SER A 238 20.66 7.80 -2.01
C SER A 238 21.70 8.01 -0.91
N GLY A 239 22.93 7.66 -1.09
CA GLY A 239 23.96 7.88 -0.07
C GLY A 239 23.62 7.24 1.28
N VAL A 240 24.12 7.84 2.37
CA VAL A 240 23.75 7.50 3.75
C VAL A 240 22.48 8.28 4.10
N THR A 241 21.51 7.63 4.73
CA THR A 241 20.29 8.31 5.15
C THR A 241 20.03 8.11 6.64
N ASP A 242 19.74 9.19 7.35
CA ASP A 242 19.40 9.18 8.79
C ASP A 242 17.94 8.79 9.04
N VAL A 243 17.19 8.53 7.98
CA VAL A 243 15.77 8.12 8.08
C VAL A 243 15.60 6.70 8.59
N PHE A 244 16.67 5.92 8.67
CA PHE A 244 16.64 4.58 9.23
C PHE A 244 17.25 4.54 10.64
N THR A 245 16.65 3.77 11.53
CA THR A 245 17.18 3.51 12.87
C THR A 245 18.34 2.52 12.85
N ASP A 246 18.33 1.57 11.91
CA ASP A 246 19.39 0.59 11.73
C ASP A 246 20.58 1.18 10.94
N ALA A 247 21.77 1.13 11.53
CA ALA A 247 22.99 1.65 10.90
C ALA A 247 23.33 0.92 9.58
N ALA A 248 23.07 -0.38 9.47
CA ALA A 248 23.27 -1.13 8.23
C ALA A 248 22.29 -0.69 7.13
N ALA A 249 21.11 -0.27 7.50
CA ALA A 249 20.12 0.25 6.56
C ALA A 249 20.49 1.65 6.02
N ARG A 250 21.28 2.43 6.74
CA ARG A 250 21.72 3.77 6.32
C ARG A 250 22.72 3.73 5.18
N SER A 251 23.55 2.69 5.11
CA SER A 251 24.48 2.48 3.99
C SER A 251 23.73 1.81 2.84
N LEU A 252 23.19 2.61 1.94
CA LEU A 252 22.42 2.12 0.83
C LEU A 252 23.33 1.86 -0.38
N GLY A 253 23.00 0.79 -1.10
CA GLY A 253 23.73 0.37 -2.26
C GLY A 253 23.58 1.30 -3.46
N LYS A 254 24.20 0.91 -4.56
CA LYS A 254 24.02 1.55 -5.85
C LYS A 254 22.67 1.14 -6.46
N ARG A 255 22.24 1.91 -7.46
CA ARG A 255 21.06 1.57 -8.28
C ARG A 255 21.19 0.14 -8.83
N ASN A 256 20.11 -0.63 -8.75
CA ASN A 256 20.01 -1.89 -9.46
C ASN A 256 19.82 -1.63 -10.96
N THR A 257 20.63 -2.24 -11.79
CA THR A 257 20.57 -2.13 -13.26
C THR A 257 19.87 -3.32 -13.91
N ASP A 258 19.74 -4.42 -13.18
CA ASP A 258 18.97 -5.59 -13.60
C ASP A 258 17.79 -5.77 -12.66
N CYS A 259 16.61 -5.46 -13.15
CA CYS A 259 15.40 -5.49 -12.33
C CYS A 259 14.59 -6.79 -12.48
N GLY A 260 14.84 -7.64 -13.48
CA GLY A 260 14.14 -8.92 -13.70
C GLY A 260 12.62 -8.81 -13.87
N SER A 261 12.08 -7.59 -14.00
CA SER A 261 10.63 -7.35 -14.00
C SER A 261 10.01 -7.53 -15.38
N ARG A 262 8.74 -7.99 -15.41
CA ARG A 262 7.94 -8.17 -16.63
C ARG A 262 6.67 -7.34 -16.58
N ILE A 263 6.35 -6.70 -17.69
CA ILE A 263 5.09 -5.97 -17.90
C ILE A 263 4.47 -6.51 -19.19
N THR A 264 3.48 -7.39 -19.08
CA THR A 264 2.93 -8.13 -20.21
C THR A 264 1.40 -8.19 -20.17
N ASP A 265 0.78 -8.36 -21.32
CA ASP A 265 -0.66 -8.67 -21.45
C ASP A 265 -1.60 -7.65 -20.79
N ASN A 266 -1.15 -6.40 -20.58
CA ASN A 266 -2.00 -5.36 -20.04
C ASN A 266 -2.74 -4.62 -21.16
N THR A 267 -4.02 -4.35 -20.96
CA THR A 267 -4.81 -3.47 -21.82
C THR A 267 -4.83 -2.06 -21.22
N ILE A 268 -4.24 -1.08 -21.90
CA ILE A 268 -4.09 0.28 -21.38
C ILE A 268 -4.75 1.29 -22.31
N SER A 269 -5.77 1.98 -21.81
CA SER A 269 -6.42 3.13 -22.45
C SER A 269 -6.11 4.39 -21.66
N VAL A 270 -5.52 5.39 -22.34
CA VAL A 270 -5.17 6.66 -21.71
C VAL A 270 -6.04 7.76 -22.31
N CYS A 271 -6.83 8.42 -21.46
CA CYS A 271 -7.69 9.54 -21.83
C CYS A 271 -7.02 10.84 -21.35
N GLN A 272 -6.71 11.75 -22.24
CA GLN A 272 -6.13 13.03 -21.85
C GLN A 272 -7.13 13.81 -20.99
N THR A 273 -6.68 14.22 -19.81
CA THR A 273 -7.39 15.18 -18.95
C THR A 273 -6.64 16.51 -18.95
N ALA A 274 -7.33 17.61 -18.68
CA ALA A 274 -6.73 18.95 -18.66
C ALA A 274 -5.62 19.10 -17.58
N GLU A 275 -5.57 18.18 -16.62
CA GLU A 275 -4.66 18.26 -15.47
C GLU A 275 -3.33 17.52 -15.66
N MET A 276 -3.17 16.73 -16.72
CA MET A 276 -1.97 15.95 -16.97
C MET A 276 -1.31 16.35 -18.30
N ASP A 277 -0.16 16.99 -18.22
CA ASP A 277 0.58 17.48 -19.39
C ASP A 277 1.02 16.40 -20.39
N LYS A 278 1.15 15.13 -19.97
CA LYS A 278 1.71 14.07 -20.81
C LYS A 278 1.11 12.69 -20.45
N PRO A 279 -0.12 12.38 -20.88
CA PRO A 279 -0.69 11.05 -20.72
C PRO A 279 0.15 10.01 -21.50
N ARG A 280 0.41 8.84 -20.88
CA ARG A 280 1.23 7.78 -21.47
C ARG A 280 0.73 6.40 -21.07
N GLY A 281 0.65 5.47 -22.00
CA GLY A 281 0.35 4.07 -21.67
C GLY A 281 1.40 3.49 -20.73
N MET A 282 2.67 3.63 -21.11
CA MET A 282 3.81 3.17 -20.30
C MET A 282 4.88 4.25 -20.20
N PHE A 283 5.50 4.37 -19.04
CA PHE A 283 6.61 5.28 -18.81
C PHE A 283 7.73 4.56 -18.05
N LEU A 284 8.89 4.40 -18.70
CA LEU A 284 10.07 3.77 -18.12
C LEU A 284 11.15 4.82 -17.93
N TYR A 285 11.69 4.93 -16.72
CA TYR A 285 12.72 5.91 -16.40
C TYR A 285 13.80 5.34 -15.48
N GLY A 286 15.00 5.20 -16.01
CA GLY A 286 16.15 4.72 -15.27
C GLY A 286 16.97 5.88 -14.70
N GLY A 287 16.71 6.29 -13.48
CA GLY A 287 17.54 7.30 -12.84
C GLY A 287 16.78 8.43 -12.14
N LYS A 288 15.67 8.12 -11.50
CA LYS A 288 15.01 9.05 -10.60
C LYS A 288 15.97 9.42 -9.46
N ALA A 289 16.12 10.72 -9.18
CA ALA A 289 16.77 11.16 -7.96
C ALA A 289 16.03 10.56 -6.76
N ALA A 290 16.75 10.25 -5.69
CA ALA A 290 16.12 9.88 -4.43
C ALA A 290 15.18 11.00 -3.97
N PRO A 291 14.08 10.69 -3.30
CA PRO A 291 13.16 11.68 -2.78
C PRO A 291 13.78 12.59 -1.74
#